data_c74356532b5dce7e511a155618692309
#
_entry.id   c74356532b5dce7e511a155618692309
#
_cell.length_a   1.000
_cell.length_b   1.000
_cell.length_c   1.000
_cell.angle_alpha   90.00
_cell.angle_beta   90.00
_cell.angle_gamma   90.00
#
_symmetry.space_group_name_H-M   'P 1'
#
loop_
_entity.id
_entity.type
_entity.pdbx_description
1 polymer ?
#
loop_
_entity_poly.entity_id
_entity_poly.type
_entity_poly.pdbx_seq_one_letter_code
_entity_poly.pdbx_strand_id
1 'polypeptide(L)'
;HSRIKENLKNGKNVIYDATNINSKRRRAFLSELRKIPCVKNCVVMATPFEMCCNQNELRDKVVPYEVIKRMYKNWNTPYWFEGWDKIEIKFPDDFEINNVIEIWISDHMDYDQDNPHHSCTLGQHCNLVGQSLKDDVLLHCAGLLHDCGKPFTKSFINSKGEETDVAHYYQHHCCGSYDSLFFRYPDGVDRLDVSVLINLHMMPYFWEKDKEHGEKTRQKYQKLWGNELYNNVMKLHEADKKAH
;
A
#
# COMPACT_ATOMS: atom_id res chain seq x y z
N HIS A 1 -25.43 1.22 4.02
CA HIS A 1 -25.10 2.59 4.48
C HIS A 1 -26.29 3.32 5.14
N SER A 2 -27.55 3.15 4.65
CA SER A 2 -28.72 3.87 5.20
C SER A 2 -28.90 3.61 6.69
N ARG A 3 -28.87 2.35 7.13
CA ARG A 3 -28.97 1.94 8.54
C ARG A 3 -27.85 2.53 9.41
N ILE A 4 -26.62 2.63 8.88
CA ILE A 4 -25.50 3.26 9.59
C ILE A 4 -25.80 4.74 9.85
N LYS A 5 -26.20 5.46 8.80
CA LYS A 5 -26.52 6.90 8.89
C LYS A 5 -27.67 7.19 9.84
N GLU A 6 -28.70 6.35 9.83
CA GLU A 6 -29.84 6.45 10.75
C GLU A 6 -29.40 6.26 12.21
N ASN A 7 -28.63 5.21 12.51
CA ASN A 7 -28.14 4.97 13.86
C ASN A 7 -27.22 6.09 14.37
N LEU A 8 -26.31 6.59 13.52
CA LEU A 8 -25.46 7.73 13.87
C LEU A 8 -26.26 9.00 14.15
N LYS A 9 -27.30 9.32 13.36
CA LYS A 9 -28.22 10.45 13.62
C LYS A 9 -28.97 10.33 14.94
N ASN A 10 -29.20 9.11 15.39
CA ASN A 10 -29.84 8.80 16.67
C ASN A 10 -28.82 8.71 17.84
N GLY A 11 -27.59 9.20 17.65
CA GLY A 11 -26.55 9.23 18.67
C GLY A 11 -25.96 7.88 19.05
N LYS A 12 -26.15 6.83 18.23
CA LYS A 12 -25.63 5.49 18.50
C LYS A 12 -24.23 5.32 17.94
N ASN A 13 -23.37 4.60 18.66
CA ASN A 13 -22.10 4.10 18.13
C ASN A 13 -22.37 3.00 17.11
N VAL A 14 -21.60 2.99 16.02
CA VAL A 14 -21.74 2.03 14.91
C VAL A 14 -20.40 1.42 14.58
N ILE A 15 -20.33 0.10 14.50
CA ILE A 15 -19.21 -0.65 13.91
C ILE A 15 -19.61 -1.01 12.48
N TYR A 16 -18.79 -0.65 11.51
CA TYR A 16 -18.93 -1.02 10.10
C TYR A 16 -17.84 -2.03 9.72
N ASP A 17 -18.15 -3.30 9.92
CA ASP A 17 -17.28 -4.41 9.53
C ASP A 17 -17.51 -4.75 8.06
N ALA A 18 -16.46 -4.57 7.25
CA ALA A 18 -16.44 -4.86 5.82
C ALA A 18 -14.99 -4.94 5.32
N THR A 19 -14.77 -5.49 4.13
CA THR A 19 -13.43 -5.59 3.53
C THR A 19 -12.76 -4.23 3.31
N ASN A 20 -13.49 -3.20 2.91
CA ASN A 20 -13.09 -1.78 2.83
C ASN A 20 -11.67 -1.49 2.30
N ILE A 21 -11.11 -2.38 1.46
CA ILE A 21 -9.71 -2.31 1.00
C ILE A 21 -9.42 -1.16 0.03
N ASN A 22 -10.46 -0.55 -0.56
CA ASN A 22 -10.30 0.44 -1.64
C ASN A 22 -10.53 1.86 -1.13
N SER A 23 -9.51 2.73 -1.27
CA SER A 23 -9.53 4.14 -0.84
C SER A 23 -10.68 4.93 -1.45
N LYS A 24 -10.98 4.76 -2.74
CA LYS A 24 -12.08 5.48 -3.41
C LYS A 24 -13.44 5.16 -2.77
N ARG A 25 -13.67 3.88 -2.41
CA ARG A 25 -14.92 3.44 -1.75
C ARG A 25 -15.01 3.98 -0.34
N ARG A 26 -13.92 3.93 0.45
CA ARG A 26 -13.88 4.49 1.81
C ARG A 26 -14.17 5.98 1.79
N ARG A 27 -13.52 6.73 0.91
CA ARG A 27 -13.74 8.19 0.75
C ARG A 27 -15.17 8.53 0.33
N ALA A 28 -15.76 7.74 -0.58
CA ALA A 28 -17.16 7.91 -0.98
C ALA A 28 -18.08 7.74 0.22
N PHE A 29 -17.89 6.69 1.01
CA PHE A 29 -18.67 6.46 2.23
C PHE A 29 -18.48 7.57 3.27
N LEU A 30 -17.23 7.96 3.57
CA LEU A 30 -16.94 9.06 4.51
C LEU A 30 -17.55 10.39 4.06
N SER A 31 -17.61 10.63 2.74
CA SER A 31 -18.28 11.80 2.17
C SER A 31 -19.78 11.84 2.49
N GLU A 32 -20.45 10.66 2.56
CA GLU A 32 -21.85 10.58 2.95
C GLU A 32 -22.08 10.94 4.42
N LEU A 33 -21.05 10.82 5.26
CA LEU A 33 -21.10 11.11 6.69
C LEU A 33 -20.79 12.58 7.05
N ARG A 34 -20.35 13.41 6.08
CA ARG A 34 -19.90 14.80 6.36
C ARG A 34 -20.91 15.68 7.11
N LYS A 35 -22.22 15.41 6.95
CA LYS A 35 -23.30 16.16 7.59
C LYS A 35 -23.79 15.54 8.90
N ILE A 36 -23.19 14.45 9.34
CA ILE A 36 -23.55 13.74 10.58
C ILE A 36 -22.41 13.94 11.56
N PRO A 37 -22.64 14.61 12.71
CA PRO A 37 -21.62 14.75 13.75
C PRO A 37 -21.24 13.37 14.29
N CYS A 38 -20.06 12.88 13.96
CA CYS A 38 -19.52 11.62 14.45
C CYS A 38 -18.01 11.58 14.31
N VAL A 39 -17.35 10.88 15.23
CA VAL A 39 -15.92 10.55 15.12
C VAL A 39 -15.78 9.33 14.23
N LYS A 40 -14.85 9.37 13.27
CA LYS A 40 -14.62 8.34 12.25
C LYS A 40 -13.29 7.67 12.51
N ASN A 41 -13.33 6.52 13.14
CA ASN A 41 -12.14 5.70 13.42
C ASN A 41 -12.01 4.59 12.38
N CYS A 42 -10.83 4.44 11.83
CA CYS A 42 -10.45 3.31 10.98
C CYS A 42 -9.63 2.32 11.80
N VAL A 43 -10.04 1.07 11.84
CA VAL A 43 -9.23 -0.02 12.40
C VAL A 43 -8.80 -0.92 11.26
N VAL A 44 -7.50 -0.99 11.04
CA VAL A 44 -6.87 -1.89 10.08
C VAL A 44 -6.57 -3.19 10.78
N MET A 45 -7.27 -4.26 10.42
CA MET A 45 -6.98 -5.61 10.89
C MET A 45 -5.83 -6.17 10.04
N ALA A 46 -4.60 -5.96 10.50
CA ALA A 46 -3.38 -6.32 9.79
C ALA A 46 -3.01 -7.77 10.12
N THR A 47 -3.35 -8.69 9.23
CA THR A 47 -3.00 -10.11 9.32
C THR A 47 -2.17 -10.48 8.09
N PRO A 48 -0.96 -11.08 8.22
CA PRO A 48 -0.15 -11.47 7.08
C PRO A 48 -0.94 -12.32 6.07
N PHE A 49 -0.64 -12.15 4.78
CA PHE A 49 -1.40 -12.79 3.70
C PHE A 49 -1.52 -14.31 3.87
N GLU A 50 -0.41 -14.98 4.18
CA GLU A 50 -0.41 -16.44 4.41
C GLU A 50 -1.25 -16.84 5.62
N MET A 51 -1.18 -16.07 6.70
CA MET A 51 -2.04 -16.31 7.88
C MET A 51 -3.51 -16.11 7.55
N CYS A 52 -3.87 -15.11 6.73
CA CYS A 52 -5.23 -14.93 6.22
C CYS A 52 -5.70 -16.14 5.42
N CYS A 53 -4.85 -16.72 4.57
CA CYS A 53 -5.16 -17.91 3.80
C CYS A 53 -5.38 -19.12 4.73
N ASN A 54 -4.49 -19.37 5.69
CA ASN A 54 -4.57 -20.46 6.63
C ASN A 54 -5.83 -20.35 7.51
N GLN A 55 -6.13 -19.16 8.03
CA GLN A 55 -7.35 -18.91 8.82
C GLN A 55 -8.61 -19.09 7.99
N ASN A 56 -8.56 -18.75 6.70
CA ASN A 56 -9.70 -18.93 5.81
C ASN A 56 -10.05 -20.40 5.58
N GLU A 57 -9.05 -21.30 5.54
CA GLU A 57 -9.27 -22.75 5.39
C GLU A 57 -10.01 -23.37 6.58
N LEU A 58 -9.90 -22.75 7.76
CA LEU A 58 -10.57 -23.19 8.98
C LEU A 58 -12.01 -22.69 9.13
N ARG A 59 -12.53 -21.92 8.15
CA ARG A 59 -13.88 -21.35 8.21
C ARG A 59 -14.92 -22.32 7.66
N ASP A 60 -16.13 -22.31 8.21
CA ASP A 60 -17.29 -23.03 7.66
C ASP A 60 -17.57 -22.64 6.21
N LYS A 61 -17.37 -21.36 5.88
CA LYS A 61 -17.48 -20.79 4.54
C LYS A 61 -16.12 -20.34 4.06
N VAL A 62 -15.43 -21.20 3.34
CA VAL A 62 -14.13 -20.92 2.73
C VAL A 62 -14.29 -19.95 1.56
N VAL A 63 -13.54 -18.86 1.57
CA VAL A 63 -13.43 -17.93 0.44
C VAL A 63 -12.39 -18.48 -0.54
N PRO A 64 -12.66 -18.52 -1.86
CA PRO A 64 -11.68 -18.97 -2.84
C PRO A 64 -10.36 -18.18 -2.74
N TYR A 65 -9.23 -18.87 -2.82
CA TYR A 65 -7.87 -18.28 -2.74
C TYR A 65 -7.71 -17.07 -3.67
N GLU A 66 -8.18 -17.17 -4.92
CA GLU A 66 -8.08 -16.08 -5.91
C GLU A 66 -8.87 -14.81 -5.49
N VAL A 67 -9.87 -14.94 -4.64
CA VAL A 67 -10.58 -13.78 -4.08
C VAL A 67 -9.73 -13.09 -3.03
N ILE A 68 -9.08 -13.84 -2.13
CA ILE A 68 -8.18 -13.30 -1.10
C ILE A 68 -6.97 -12.66 -1.78
N LYS A 69 -6.35 -13.34 -2.75
CA LYS A 69 -5.24 -12.84 -3.56
C LYS A 69 -5.62 -11.54 -4.29
N ARG A 70 -6.83 -11.47 -4.87
CA ARG A 70 -7.32 -10.25 -5.49
C ARG A 70 -7.54 -9.13 -4.49
N MET A 71 -8.01 -9.40 -3.27
CA MET A 71 -8.13 -8.40 -2.21
C MET A 71 -6.75 -7.84 -1.85
N TYR A 72 -5.78 -8.69 -1.63
CA TYR A 72 -4.41 -8.32 -1.33
C TYR A 72 -3.79 -7.45 -2.44
N LYS A 73 -3.89 -7.87 -3.70
CA LYS A 73 -3.41 -7.11 -4.87
C LYS A 73 -4.16 -5.79 -5.12
N ASN A 74 -5.27 -5.52 -4.45
CA ASN A 74 -6.04 -4.28 -4.58
C ASN A 74 -6.11 -3.48 -3.26
N TRP A 75 -5.25 -3.80 -2.31
CA TRP A 75 -5.14 -3.05 -1.08
C TRP A 75 -4.73 -1.60 -1.33
N ASN A 76 -5.41 -0.68 -0.67
CA ASN A 76 -4.98 0.71 -0.55
C ASN A 76 -4.90 1.07 0.93
N THR A 77 -3.74 1.52 1.36
CA THR A 77 -3.52 1.93 2.75
C THR A 77 -4.51 3.04 3.14
N PRO A 78 -5.31 2.88 4.21
CA PRO A 78 -6.10 3.97 4.74
C PRO A 78 -5.19 5.09 5.24
N TYR A 79 -5.54 6.34 4.94
CA TYR A 79 -4.71 7.46 5.36
C TYR A 79 -5.54 8.72 5.66
N TRP A 80 -4.94 9.69 6.33
CA TRP A 80 -5.58 10.91 6.85
C TRP A 80 -6.35 11.70 5.79
N PHE A 81 -5.84 11.78 4.56
CA PHE A 81 -6.52 12.49 3.47
C PHE A 81 -7.90 11.90 3.10
N GLU A 82 -8.22 10.72 3.56
CA GLU A 82 -9.53 10.10 3.33
C GLU A 82 -10.63 10.74 4.20
N GLY A 83 -10.25 11.37 5.33
CA GLY A 83 -11.14 12.02 6.27
C GLY A 83 -11.42 11.21 7.53
N TRP A 84 -10.49 10.35 7.94
CA TRP A 84 -10.48 9.67 9.22
C TRP A 84 -10.05 10.61 10.34
N ASP A 85 -10.67 10.51 11.50
CA ASP A 85 -10.26 11.21 12.73
C ASP A 85 -9.22 10.41 13.52
N LYS A 86 -9.20 9.07 13.35
CA LYS A 86 -8.19 8.17 13.91
C LYS A 86 -8.00 6.96 12.99
N ILE A 87 -6.74 6.50 12.88
CA ILE A 87 -6.39 5.24 12.20
C ILE A 87 -5.58 4.42 13.18
N GLU A 88 -5.97 3.19 13.41
CA GLU A 88 -5.27 2.21 14.24
C GLU A 88 -4.97 0.96 13.44
N ILE A 89 -3.79 0.38 13.66
CA ILE A 89 -3.42 -0.93 13.11
C ILE A 89 -3.48 -1.94 14.26
N LYS A 90 -4.22 -3.01 14.05
CA LYS A 90 -4.34 -4.13 14.98
C LYS A 90 -3.79 -5.39 14.34
N PHE A 91 -2.87 -6.04 15.02
CA PHE A 91 -2.33 -7.33 14.67
C PHE A 91 -3.06 -8.44 15.43
N PRO A 92 -3.03 -9.71 14.97
CA PRO A 92 -3.47 -10.85 15.78
C PRO A 92 -2.71 -10.90 17.11
N ASP A 93 -3.36 -11.34 18.18
CA ASP A 93 -2.80 -11.33 19.53
C ASP A 93 -1.52 -12.19 19.67
N ASP A 94 -1.40 -13.23 18.85
CA ASP A 94 -0.26 -14.15 18.81
C ASP A 94 0.77 -13.80 17.72
N PHE A 95 0.62 -12.65 17.06
CA PHE A 95 1.52 -12.22 15.99
C PHE A 95 2.60 -11.27 16.51
N GLU A 96 3.86 -11.65 16.26
CA GLU A 96 5.02 -10.80 16.50
C GLU A 96 5.60 -10.27 15.20
N ILE A 97 5.93 -8.97 15.18
CA ILE A 97 6.60 -8.34 14.05
C ILE A 97 8.09 -8.73 14.09
N ASN A 98 8.50 -9.60 13.19
CA ASN A 98 9.86 -10.12 13.11
C ASN A 98 10.61 -9.74 11.83
N ASN A 99 9.94 -9.17 10.81
CA ASN A 99 10.59 -8.77 9.59
C ASN A 99 11.54 -7.57 9.83
N VAL A 100 12.77 -7.70 9.39
CA VAL A 100 13.83 -6.69 9.47
C VAL A 100 14.17 -6.25 8.05
N ILE A 101 14.25 -4.94 7.83
CA ILE A 101 14.44 -4.37 6.49
C ILE A 101 15.76 -4.82 5.87
N GLU A 102 16.85 -4.81 6.64
CA GLU A 102 18.19 -5.20 6.19
C GLU A 102 18.26 -6.67 5.80
N ILE A 103 17.53 -7.54 6.52
CA ILE A 103 17.44 -8.97 6.19
C ILE A 103 16.68 -9.13 4.86
N TRP A 104 15.54 -8.45 4.72
CA TRP A 104 14.77 -8.51 3.48
C TRP A 104 15.60 -8.03 2.27
N ILE A 105 16.36 -6.93 2.40
CA ILE A 105 17.26 -6.46 1.34
C ILE A 105 18.31 -7.51 1.01
N SER A 106 18.95 -8.12 2.03
CA SER A 106 19.95 -9.16 1.85
C SER A 106 19.41 -10.38 1.11
N ASP A 107 18.23 -10.84 1.48
CA ASP A 107 17.57 -12.01 0.87
C ASP A 107 17.18 -11.79 -0.61
N HIS A 108 17.04 -10.52 -1.03
CA HIS A 108 16.69 -10.15 -2.41
C HIS A 108 17.85 -9.54 -3.19
N MET A 109 19.08 -9.59 -2.64
CA MET A 109 20.24 -8.95 -3.26
C MET A 109 20.57 -9.53 -4.64
N ASP A 110 20.29 -10.81 -4.87
CA ASP A 110 20.52 -11.52 -6.13
C ASP A 110 19.20 -11.82 -6.88
N TYR A 111 18.08 -11.25 -6.43
CA TYR A 111 16.78 -11.49 -7.08
C TYR A 111 16.71 -10.83 -8.44
N ASP A 112 16.78 -11.65 -9.51
CA ASP A 112 16.61 -11.19 -10.89
C ASP A 112 15.18 -10.73 -11.16
N GLN A 113 15.04 -9.53 -11.68
CA GLN A 113 13.75 -8.97 -12.02
C GLN A 113 13.20 -9.46 -13.36
N ASP A 114 13.98 -10.23 -14.16
CA ASP A 114 13.62 -10.75 -15.50
C ASP A 114 12.93 -9.70 -16.40
N ASN A 115 13.44 -8.47 -16.30
CA ASN A 115 12.88 -7.36 -17.06
C ASN A 115 14.00 -6.39 -17.50
N PRO A 116 14.20 -6.19 -18.81
CA PRO A 116 15.30 -5.38 -19.34
C PRO A 116 15.24 -3.89 -18.99
N HIS A 117 14.12 -3.43 -18.42
CA HIS A 117 14.00 -2.07 -17.91
C HIS A 117 14.66 -1.89 -16.53
N HIS A 118 15.11 -2.97 -15.89
CA HIS A 118 15.82 -2.94 -14.62
C HIS A 118 17.28 -3.32 -14.83
N SER A 119 18.20 -2.40 -14.55
CA SER A 119 19.65 -2.64 -14.66
C SER A 119 20.25 -3.32 -13.43
N CYS A 120 19.50 -3.35 -12.32
CA CYS A 120 19.89 -3.92 -11.04
C CYS A 120 18.95 -5.06 -10.63
N THR A 121 19.45 -5.94 -9.76
CA THR A 121 18.60 -6.88 -9.02
C THR A 121 17.68 -6.13 -8.06
N LEU A 122 16.66 -6.79 -7.55
CA LEU A 122 15.65 -6.16 -6.71
C LEU A 122 16.27 -5.53 -5.44
N GLY A 123 17.09 -6.29 -4.70
CA GLY A 123 17.73 -5.79 -3.48
C GLY A 123 18.71 -4.66 -3.75
N GLN A 124 19.51 -4.75 -4.84
CA GLN A 124 20.42 -3.68 -5.24
C GLN A 124 19.65 -2.39 -5.55
N HIS A 125 18.57 -2.48 -6.34
CA HIS A 125 17.72 -1.34 -6.67
C HIS A 125 17.12 -0.69 -5.42
N CYS A 126 16.46 -1.48 -4.57
CA CYS A 126 15.86 -0.98 -3.33
C CYS A 126 16.90 -0.34 -2.40
N ASN A 127 18.10 -0.94 -2.30
CA ASN A 127 19.19 -0.36 -1.50
C ASN A 127 19.67 0.97 -2.07
N LEU A 128 19.83 1.09 -3.39
CA LEU A 128 20.22 2.37 -4.03
C LEU A 128 19.19 3.47 -3.77
N VAL A 129 17.90 3.17 -3.93
CA VAL A 129 16.82 4.12 -3.64
C VAL A 129 16.85 4.55 -2.17
N GLY A 130 16.90 3.58 -1.24
CA GLY A 130 16.94 3.87 0.19
C GLY A 130 18.15 4.72 0.57
N GLN A 131 19.36 4.37 0.09
CA GLN A 131 20.59 5.12 0.39
C GLN A 131 20.56 6.54 -0.17
N SER A 132 19.93 6.78 -1.30
CA SER A 132 19.77 8.13 -1.86
C SER A 132 18.85 9.04 -1.00
N LEU A 133 18.05 8.45 -0.13
CA LEU A 133 17.09 9.12 0.75
C LEU A 133 17.50 9.07 2.24
N LYS A 134 18.73 8.68 2.56
CA LYS A 134 19.20 8.40 3.93
C LYS A 134 19.09 9.57 4.92
N ASP A 135 19.01 10.80 4.45
CA ASP A 135 18.89 11.99 5.29
C ASP A 135 17.47 12.18 5.86
N ASP A 136 16.49 11.43 5.35
CA ASP A 136 15.10 11.38 5.85
C ASP A 136 14.77 9.93 6.18
N VAL A 137 14.69 9.60 7.47
CA VAL A 137 14.52 8.21 7.95
C VAL A 137 13.24 7.56 7.42
N LEU A 138 12.15 8.31 7.32
CA LEU A 138 10.89 7.82 6.76
C LEU A 138 11.05 7.46 5.28
N LEU A 139 11.63 8.38 4.50
CA LEU A 139 11.84 8.16 3.07
C LEU A 139 12.90 7.08 2.81
N HIS A 140 13.92 6.96 3.68
CA HIS A 140 14.88 5.88 3.63
C HIS A 140 14.20 4.52 3.76
N CYS A 141 13.38 4.33 4.80
CA CYS A 141 12.63 3.08 5.00
C CYS A 141 11.67 2.80 3.83
N ALA A 142 10.95 3.82 3.36
CA ALA A 142 10.07 3.69 2.20
C ALA A 142 10.84 3.32 0.93
N GLY A 143 12.01 3.91 0.70
CA GLY A 143 12.90 3.60 -0.42
C GLY A 143 13.43 2.18 -0.40
N LEU A 144 13.83 1.67 0.78
CA LEU A 144 14.27 0.28 0.94
C LEU A 144 13.16 -0.74 0.68
N LEU A 145 11.90 -0.37 0.88
CA LEU A 145 10.75 -1.30 0.79
C LEU A 145 9.78 -1.01 -0.35
N HIS A 146 9.98 0.04 -1.18
CA HIS A 146 8.97 0.46 -2.16
C HIS A 146 8.55 -0.64 -3.13
N ASP A 147 9.47 -1.53 -3.44
CA ASP A 147 9.29 -2.65 -4.36
C ASP A 147 9.13 -4.01 -3.67
N CYS A 148 8.94 -4.07 -2.35
CA CYS A 148 8.88 -5.33 -1.61
C CYS A 148 7.71 -6.25 -2.02
N GLY A 149 6.70 -5.76 -2.71
CA GLY A 149 5.62 -6.57 -3.28
C GLY A 149 5.95 -7.23 -4.63
N LYS A 150 7.11 -6.96 -5.24
CA LYS A 150 7.48 -7.55 -6.53
C LYS A 150 7.58 -9.07 -6.52
N PRO A 151 8.23 -9.73 -5.54
CA PRO A 151 8.33 -11.19 -5.53
C PRO A 151 6.97 -11.89 -5.60
N PHE A 152 5.98 -11.40 -4.87
CA PHE A 152 4.62 -11.97 -4.90
C PHE A 152 3.88 -11.71 -6.23
N THR A 153 4.18 -10.60 -6.90
CA THR A 153 3.41 -10.17 -8.08
C THR A 153 4.05 -10.53 -9.41
N LYS A 154 5.28 -11.08 -9.40
CA LYS A 154 6.01 -11.49 -10.60
C LYS A 154 5.15 -12.39 -11.48
N SER A 155 5.03 -12.05 -12.75
CA SER A 155 4.23 -12.78 -13.73
C SER A 155 4.78 -12.57 -15.14
N PHE A 156 4.83 -13.63 -15.92
CA PHE A 156 5.17 -13.59 -17.35
C PHE A 156 3.93 -13.48 -18.24
N ILE A 157 2.83 -12.95 -17.67
CA ILE A 157 1.59 -12.68 -18.38
C ILE A 157 1.39 -11.15 -18.42
N ASN A 158 1.23 -10.59 -19.63
CA ASN A 158 1.00 -9.16 -19.79
C ASN A 158 -0.44 -8.74 -19.44
N SER A 159 -0.74 -7.45 -19.52
CA SER A 159 -2.06 -6.90 -19.17
C SER A 159 -3.21 -7.36 -20.09
N LYS A 160 -2.88 -7.98 -21.24
CA LYS A 160 -3.85 -8.56 -22.18
C LYS A 160 -4.10 -10.04 -21.93
N GLY A 161 -3.36 -10.66 -20.99
CA GLY A 161 -3.43 -12.09 -20.70
C GLY A 161 -2.55 -12.95 -21.61
N GLU A 162 -1.59 -12.36 -22.33
CA GLU A 162 -0.66 -13.06 -23.23
C GLU A 162 0.64 -13.38 -22.49
N GLU A 163 1.23 -14.55 -22.74
CA GLU A 163 2.55 -14.94 -22.23
C GLU A 163 3.65 -14.09 -22.88
N THR A 164 4.67 -13.73 -22.07
CA THR A 164 5.83 -12.91 -22.48
C THR A 164 7.11 -13.45 -21.84
N ASP A 165 8.26 -13.16 -22.45
CA ASP A 165 9.57 -13.49 -21.90
C ASP A 165 10.05 -12.45 -20.86
N VAL A 166 9.27 -11.40 -20.64
CA VAL A 166 9.57 -10.29 -19.73
C VAL A 166 8.62 -10.34 -18.53
N ALA A 167 9.17 -10.26 -17.33
CA ALA A 167 8.37 -10.24 -16.11
C ALA A 167 7.61 -8.93 -15.94
N HIS A 168 6.39 -9.03 -15.46
CA HIS A 168 5.50 -7.93 -15.10
C HIS A 168 5.16 -8.00 -13.61
N TYR A 169 5.00 -6.82 -12.97
CA TYR A 169 4.83 -6.67 -11.52
C TYR A 169 3.54 -5.89 -11.19
N TYR A 170 2.42 -6.30 -11.80
CA TYR A 170 1.16 -5.59 -11.61
C TYR A 170 0.70 -5.60 -10.16
N GLN A 171 0.41 -4.40 -9.62
CA GLN A 171 -0.08 -4.18 -8.25
C GLN A 171 0.97 -4.48 -7.14
N HIS A 172 2.29 -4.51 -7.46
CA HIS A 172 3.32 -4.70 -6.44
C HIS A 172 3.24 -3.63 -5.34
N HIS A 173 2.94 -2.39 -5.70
CA HIS A 173 2.78 -1.29 -4.74
C HIS A 173 1.61 -1.51 -3.76
N CYS A 174 0.56 -2.23 -4.15
CA CYS A 174 -0.53 -2.60 -3.26
C CYS A 174 -0.12 -3.72 -2.30
N CYS A 175 0.51 -4.78 -2.81
CA CYS A 175 1.03 -5.87 -1.99
C CYS A 175 2.13 -5.37 -1.05
N GLY A 176 3.12 -4.65 -1.59
CA GLY A 176 4.23 -4.12 -0.80
C GLY A 176 3.78 -3.15 0.29
N SER A 177 2.79 -2.30 0.02
CA SER A 177 2.24 -1.42 1.05
C SER A 177 1.53 -2.17 2.19
N TYR A 178 0.91 -3.30 1.89
CA TYR A 178 0.35 -4.16 2.93
C TYR A 178 1.45 -4.88 3.71
N ASP A 179 2.43 -5.47 3.02
CA ASP A 179 3.53 -6.21 3.64
C ASP A 179 4.41 -5.31 4.49
N SER A 180 4.58 -4.03 4.11
CA SER A 180 5.34 -3.06 4.89
C SER A 180 4.78 -2.83 6.30
N LEU A 181 3.50 -3.13 6.54
CA LEU A 181 2.92 -3.07 7.89
C LEU A 181 3.57 -4.05 8.88
N PHE A 182 4.26 -5.08 8.41
CA PHE A 182 4.83 -6.17 9.20
C PHE A 182 6.35 -6.07 9.42
N PHE A 183 6.97 -4.94 9.06
CA PHE A 183 8.39 -4.70 9.32
C PHE A 183 8.61 -3.96 10.64
N ARG A 184 9.80 -4.16 11.21
CA ARG A 184 10.32 -3.33 12.32
C ARG A 184 10.88 -2.05 11.74
N TYR A 185 10.54 -0.93 12.35
CA TYR A 185 11.01 0.40 11.96
C TYR A 185 11.81 1.05 13.09
N PRO A 186 12.74 1.96 12.77
CA PRO A 186 13.38 2.82 13.75
C PRO A 186 12.37 3.65 14.55
N ASP A 187 12.75 4.06 15.76
CA ASP A 187 11.94 4.93 16.60
C ASP A 187 11.56 6.22 15.86
N GLY A 188 10.30 6.60 15.97
CA GLY A 188 9.75 7.80 15.31
C GLY A 188 9.27 7.57 13.86
N VAL A 189 9.47 6.41 13.27
CA VAL A 189 8.91 6.07 11.95
C VAL A 189 7.57 5.37 12.12
N ASP A 190 6.49 6.00 11.64
CA ASP A 190 5.17 5.37 11.61
C ASP A 190 5.06 4.42 10.40
N ARG A 191 4.70 3.17 10.67
CA ARG A 191 4.49 2.15 9.64
C ARG A 191 3.38 2.50 8.66
N LEU A 192 2.39 3.29 9.08
CA LEU A 192 1.32 3.76 8.22
C LEU A 192 1.85 4.74 7.18
N ASP A 193 2.79 5.62 7.58
CA ASP A 193 3.43 6.58 6.68
C ASP A 193 4.31 5.87 5.64
N VAL A 194 5.08 4.85 6.03
CA VAL A 194 5.83 4.01 5.09
C VAL A 194 4.88 3.30 4.13
N SER A 195 3.83 2.67 4.66
CA SER A 195 2.86 1.93 3.87
C SER A 195 2.16 2.81 2.82
N VAL A 196 1.75 4.04 3.18
CA VAL A 196 1.09 4.94 2.21
C VAL A 196 2.06 5.42 1.14
N LEU A 197 3.32 5.68 1.47
CA LEU A 197 4.34 6.06 0.48
C LEU A 197 4.57 4.94 -0.54
N ILE A 198 4.69 3.69 -0.07
CA ILE A 198 4.79 2.51 -0.93
C ILE A 198 3.52 2.34 -1.78
N ASN A 199 2.34 2.54 -1.20
CA ASN A 199 1.09 2.43 -1.95
C ASN A 199 0.97 3.45 -3.08
N LEU A 200 1.57 4.62 -2.92
CA LEU A 200 1.42 5.75 -3.83
C LEU A 200 2.61 5.96 -4.78
N HIS A 201 3.76 5.26 -4.60
CA HIS A 201 4.98 5.53 -5.36
C HIS A 201 4.82 5.36 -6.88
N MET A 202 3.91 4.48 -7.32
CA MET A 202 3.61 4.29 -8.74
C MET A 202 2.73 5.39 -9.36
N MET A 203 2.09 6.23 -8.54
CA MET A 203 1.15 7.24 -9.06
C MET A 203 1.80 8.26 -9.99
N PRO A 204 3.02 8.78 -9.71
CA PRO A 204 3.69 9.69 -10.63
C PRO A 204 3.95 9.07 -12.01
N TYR A 205 4.33 7.80 -12.10
CA TYR A 205 4.51 7.09 -13.37
C TYR A 205 3.21 7.04 -14.19
N PHE A 206 2.06 6.85 -13.52
CA PHE A 206 0.77 6.86 -14.21
C PHE A 206 0.42 8.24 -14.75
N TRP A 207 0.75 9.32 -14.01
CA TRP A 207 0.52 10.69 -14.49
C TRP A 207 1.44 11.06 -15.65
N GLU A 208 2.72 10.69 -15.59
CA GLU A 208 3.69 10.94 -16.66
C GLU A 208 3.30 10.19 -17.96
N LYS A 209 2.74 9.00 -17.83
CA LYS A 209 2.31 8.18 -18.97
C LYS A 209 1.02 8.70 -19.62
N ASP A 210 0.13 9.31 -18.86
CA ASP A 210 -1.12 9.90 -19.37
C ASP A 210 -0.87 11.34 -19.86
N LYS A 211 -0.52 11.45 -21.14
CA LYS A 211 -0.17 12.74 -21.77
C LYS A 211 -1.35 13.72 -21.86
N GLU A 212 -2.58 13.22 -21.85
CA GLU A 212 -3.78 14.04 -22.01
C GLU A 212 -4.30 14.59 -20.67
N HIS A 213 -4.33 13.76 -19.64
CA HIS A 213 -4.98 14.08 -18.36
C HIS A 213 -4.03 14.01 -17.15
N GLY A 214 -2.78 13.59 -17.34
CA GLY A 214 -1.83 13.33 -16.27
C GLY A 214 -1.59 14.54 -15.38
N GLU A 215 -1.35 15.71 -15.95
CA GLU A 215 -1.12 16.94 -15.18
C GLU A 215 -2.33 17.36 -14.35
N LYS A 216 -3.53 17.27 -14.92
CA LYS A 216 -4.78 17.55 -14.18
C LYS A 216 -4.99 16.55 -13.05
N THR A 217 -4.65 15.29 -13.29
CA THR A 217 -4.73 14.23 -12.28
C THR A 217 -3.72 14.45 -11.18
N ARG A 218 -2.47 14.80 -11.50
CA ARG A 218 -1.41 15.15 -10.55
C ARG A 218 -1.85 16.28 -9.62
N GLN A 219 -2.35 17.39 -10.16
CA GLN A 219 -2.84 18.54 -9.37
C GLN A 219 -4.00 18.16 -8.44
N LYS A 220 -4.91 17.31 -8.92
CA LYS A 220 -6.00 16.78 -8.10
C LYS A 220 -5.49 15.98 -6.91
N TYR A 221 -4.49 15.12 -7.10
CA TYR A 221 -3.92 14.32 -6.03
C TYR A 221 -3.06 15.16 -5.08
N GLN A 222 -2.28 16.11 -5.58
CA GLN A 222 -1.56 17.07 -4.73
C GLN A 222 -2.52 17.80 -3.78
N LYS A 223 -3.64 18.28 -4.30
CA LYS A 223 -4.68 18.93 -3.50
C LYS A 223 -5.34 18.00 -2.48
N LEU A 224 -5.49 16.73 -2.83
CA LEU A 224 -6.10 15.71 -1.98
C LEU A 224 -5.18 15.28 -0.84
N TRP A 225 -3.91 15.00 -1.15
CA TRP A 225 -2.93 14.46 -0.20
C TRP A 225 -2.33 15.54 0.70
N GLY A 226 -2.36 16.81 0.27
CA GLY A 226 -1.60 17.89 0.89
C GLY A 226 -0.15 17.91 0.42
N ASN A 227 0.55 19.02 0.72
CA ASN A 227 1.90 19.24 0.19
C ASN A 227 2.93 18.26 0.76
N GLU A 228 2.83 17.91 2.03
CA GLU A 228 3.81 17.03 2.69
C GLU A 228 3.84 15.64 2.07
N LEU A 229 2.70 14.93 2.07
CA LEU A 229 2.62 13.60 1.47
C LEU A 229 2.95 13.63 -0.02
N TYR A 230 2.44 14.64 -0.75
CA TYR A 230 2.74 14.81 -2.17
C TYR A 230 4.25 14.95 -2.41
N ASN A 231 4.94 15.82 -1.67
CA ASN A 231 6.37 16.03 -1.81
C ASN A 231 7.17 14.77 -1.47
N ASN A 232 6.77 14.02 -0.45
CA ASN A 232 7.42 12.76 -0.08
C ASN A 232 7.26 11.69 -1.16
N VAL A 233 6.06 11.56 -1.75
CA VAL A 233 5.84 10.66 -2.91
C VAL A 233 6.70 11.08 -4.10
N MET A 234 6.82 12.37 -4.39
CA MET A 234 7.66 12.86 -5.51
C MET A 234 9.15 12.65 -5.24
N LYS A 235 9.64 12.84 -4.01
CA LYS A 235 11.05 12.54 -3.65
C LYS A 235 11.35 11.04 -3.83
N LEU A 236 10.45 10.17 -3.38
CA LEU A 236 10.61 8.72 -3.55
C LEU A 236 10.63 8.35 -5.04
N HIS A 237 9.72 8.90 -5.84
CA HIS A 237 9.67 8.69 -7.28
C HIS A 237 10.95 9.15 -8.00
N GLU A 238 11.49 10.32 -7.67
CA GLU A 238 12.74 10.83 -8.26
C GLU A 238 13.95 9.96 -7.88
N ALA A 239 13.98 9.43 -6.65
CA ALA A 239 15.01 8.51 -6.20
C ALA A 239 14.92 7.17 -6.95
N ASP A 240 13.73 6.62 -7.09
CA ASP A 240 13.45 5.40 -7.83
C ASP A 240 13.88 5.54 -9.31
N LYS A 241 13.47 6.61 -9.99
CA LYS A 241 13.90 6.88 -11.39
C LYS A 241 15.41 6.98 -11.59
N LYS A 242 16.15 7.50 -10.61
CA LYS A 242 17.62 7.64 -10.70
C LYS A 242 18.38 6.35 -10.46
N ALA A 243 17.74 5.36 -9.83
CA ALA A 243 18.33 4.07 -9.50
C ALA A 243 18.19 3.01 -10.62
N HIS A 244 17.65 3.39 -11.77
CA HIS A 244 17.52 2.55 -12.99
C HIS A 244 18.73 2.64 -13.89
#